data_a02ba56b7b1ecf4a71fb0752f9c697d1
#
_entry.id   a02ba56b7b1ecf4a71fb0752f9c697d1
#
_cell.length_a   1.000
_cell.length_b   1.000
_cell.length_c   1.000
_cell.angle_alpha   90.00
_cell.angle_beta   90.00
_cell.angle_gamma   90.00
#
_symmetry.space_group_name_H-M   'P 1'
#
loop_
_entity.id
_entity.type
_entity.pdbx_description
1 polymer ?
#
loop_
_entity_poly.entity_id
_entity_poly.type
_entity_poly.pdbx_seq_one_letter_code
_entity_poly.pdbx_strand_id
1 'polypeptide(L)'
;FIKIDYCGGDVLGLNEQERYTSIRNSIDKVNKDVSVNICRWAFPGTWAKDVATSWRISGDINAHWGSLRYVVGKNLYLSAYAKDGHYNDMDMMVIGFRDNSKVGGKGLTPTEEEAHFGLWCIMSSPLLIGCNLESLPESSLELLTNKELIALNQDPLGLQAYVAQHENEGYVLVKDIEQKRGNVRAVALYNPSDTVCSFSVPFSALEFGGNVKV
;
A
#
# COMPACT_ATOMS: atom_id res chain seq x y z
N PHE A 1 -7.71 8.63 14.14
CA PHE A 1 -6.44 8.15 13.55
C PHE A 1 -5.27 9.02 14.01
N ILE A 2 -4.20 8.38 14.46
CA ILE A 2 -2.96 9.07 14.90
C ILE A 2 -1.77 8.35 14.23
N LYS A 3 -1.00 9.07 13.44
CA LYS A 3 0.31 8.62 12.96
C LYS A 3 1.39 9.11 13.93
N ILE A 4 2.30 8.22 14.31
CA ILE A 4 3.34 8.48 15.30
C ILE A 4 4.69 8.22 14.65
N ASP A 5 5.44 9.30 14.45
CA ASP A 5 6.79 9.24 13.90
C ASP A 5 7.82 8.94 14.99
N TYR A 6 8.88 8.20 14.62
CA TYR A 6 9.97 7.83 15.52
C TYR A 6 11.07 8.91 15.58
N CYS A 7 10.67 10.20 15.52
CA CYS A 7 11.59 11.32 15.51
C CYS A 7 12.50 11.33 16.76
N GLY A 8 13.80 11.31 16.55
CA GLY A 8 14.80 11.30 17.61
C GLY A 8 14.99 9.98 18.36
N GLY A 9 14.18 8.96 18.08
CA GLY A 9 14.26 7.68 18.79
C GLY A 9 15.62 7.00 18.68
N ASP A 10 16.17 6.93 17.47
CA ASP A 10 17.49 6.35 17.22
C ASP A 10 18.61 7.16 17.93
N VAL A 11 18.54 8.50 17.86
CA VAL A 11 19.53 9.38 18.50
C VAL A 11 19.52 9.23 20.01
N LEU A 12 18.35 8.99 20.60
CA LEU A 12 18.17 8.80 22.04
C LEU A 12 18.37 7.35 22.49
N GLY A 13 18.65 6.42 21.56
CA GLY A 13 18.82 5.01 21.85
C GLY A 13 17.58 4.34 22.46
N LEU A 14 16.38 4.79 22.10
CA LEU A 14 15.13 4.26 22.62
C LEU A 14 14.81 2.92 21.98
N ASN A 15 14.19 2.02 22.78
CA ASN A 15 13.61 0.79 22.25
C ASN A 15 12.28 1.11 21.53
N GLU A 16 12.22 0.80 20.24
CA GLU A 16 11.04 1.11 19.41
C GLU A 16 9.75 0.46 19.96
N GLN A 17 9.77 -0.83 20.19
CA GLN A 17 8.61 -1.59 20.66
C GLN A 17 8.10 -1.05 22.01
N GLU A 18 8.99 -0.83 22.95
CA GLU A 18 8.63 -0.29 24.27
C GLU A 18 8.03 1.11 24.13
N ARG A 19 8.61 1.96 23.27
CA ARG A 19 8.14 3.33 23.06
C ARG A 19 6.72 3.34 22.47
N TYR A 20 6.49 2.61 21.38
CA TYR A 20 5.18 2.54 20.75
C TYR A 20 4.14 1.87 21.66
N THR A 21 4.51 0.81 22.38
CA THR A 21 3.64 0.16 23.38
C THR A 21 3.23 1.13 24.50
N SER A 22 4.16 1.93 25.02
CA SER A 22 3.86 2.94 26.04
C SER A 22 2.88 4.01 25.53
N ILE A 23 3.04 4.46 24.29
CA ILE A 23 2.11 5.41 23.67
C ILE A 23 0.73 4.77 23.46
N ARG A 24 0.66 3.54 22.93
CA ARG A 24 -0.61 2.80 22.77
C ARG A 24 -1.34 2.67 24.07
N ASN A 25 -0.65 2.24 25.14
CA ASN A 25 -1.23 2.12 26.49
C ASN A 25 -1.75 3.46 27.04
N SER A 26 -1.13 4.58 26.66
CA SER A 26 -1.58 5.91 27.07
C SER A 26 -2.83 6.34 26.31
N ILE A 27 -2.92 6.04 25.02
CA ILE A 27 -4.09 6.29 24.17
C ILE A 27 -5.27 5.46 24.70
N ASP A 28 -5.07 4.18 25.01
CA ASP A 28 -6.11 3.25 25.47
C ASP A 28 -6.76 3.67 26.79
N LYS A 29 -6.05 4.41 27.63
CA LYS A 29 -6.62 4.99 28.86
C LYS A 29 -7.64 6.09 28.59
N VAL A 30 -7.55 6.75 27.43
CA VAL A 30 -8.43 7.85 27.03
C VAL A 30 -9.51 7.37 26.07
N ASN A 31 -9.12 6.70 25.00
CA ASN A 31 -10.03 6.16 23.98
C ASN A 31 -9.40 4.99 23.23
N LYS A 32 -10.01 3.81 23.36
CA LYS A 32 -9.55 2.58 22.70
C LYS A 32 -9.81 2.53 21.19
N ASP A 33 -10.76 3.34 20.70
CA ASP A 33 -11.18 3.33 19.29
C ASP A 33 -10.26 4.16 18.38
N VAL A 34 -9.13 4.62 18.90
CA VAL A 34 -8.16 5.38 18.13
C VAL A 34 -7.25 4.43 17.33
N SER A 35 -7.36 4.50 16.01
CA SER A 35 -6.42 3.83 15.10
C SER A 35 -5.04 4.48 15.19
N VAL A 36 -4.01 3.65 15.34
CA VAL A 36 -2.61 4.08 15.41
C VAL A 36 -1.86 3.61 14.18
N ASN A 37 -1.05 4.50 13.59
CA ASN A 37 -0.09 4.20 12.56
C ASN A 37 1.34 4.42 13.07
N ILE A 38 2.18 3.40 12.96
CA ILE A 38 3.60 3.48 13.29
C ILE A 38 4.37 4.03 12.10
N CYS A 39 5.19 5.05 12.31
CA CYS A 39 6.09 5.55 11.29
C CYS A 39 7.54 5.60 11.81
N ARG A 40 8.32 4.60 11.40
CA ARG A 40 9.76 4.53 11.65
C ARG A 40 10.58 4.39 10.35
N TRP A 41 9.95 4.69 9.24
CA TRP A 41 10.54 4.68 7.88
C TRP A 41 11.08 3.32 7.43
N ALA A 42 10.65 2.24 8.09
CA ALA A 42 10.91 0.85 7.72
C ALA A 42 9.85 -0.06 8.34
N PHE A 43 9.76 -1.30 7.86
CA PHE A 43 8.89 -2.31 8.48
C PHE A 43 9.31 -2.55 9.94
N PRO A 44 8.40 -2.34 10.90
CA PRO A 44 8.75 -2.35 12.33
C PRO A 44 8.95 -3.76 12.91
N GLY A 45 8.44 -4.79 12.23
CA GLY A 45 8.47 -6.17 12.72
C GLY A 45 7.11 -6.70 13.17
N THR A 46 7.09 -7.93 13.64
CA THR A 46 5.87 -8.68 13.99
C THR A 46 5.11 -8.13 15.19
N TRP A 47 5.78 -7.37 16.06
CA TRP A 47 5.18 -6.76 17.26
C TRP A 47 4.22 -5.61 16.91
N ALA A 48 4.34 -5.02 15.73
CA ALA A 48 3.56 -3.85 15.33
C ALA A 48 2.04 -4.07 15.42
N LYS A 49 1.57 -5.27 15.09
CA LYS A 49 0.15 -5.66 15.16
C LYS A 49 -0.45 -5.55 16.58
N ASP A 50 0.37 -5.65 17.61
CA ASP A 50 -0.08 -5.59 19.00
C ASP A 50 -0.28 -4.14 19.48
N VAL A 51 0.17 -3.15 18.69
CA VAL A 51 0.20 -1.73 19.07
C VAL A 51 -0.53 -0.83 18.07
N ALA A 52 -0.61 -1.22 16.81
CA ALA A 52 -1.12 -0.36 15.74
C ALA A 52 -1.94 -1.13 14.70
N THR A 53 -2.82 -0.41 14.01
CA THR A 53 -3.63 -0.94 12.90
C THR A 53 -2.91 -0.83 11.55
N SER A 54 -1.90 0.03 11.45
CA SER A 54 -1.08 0.17 10.24
C SER A 54 0.33 0.63 10.58
N TRP A 55 1.25 0.43 9.66
CA TRP A 55 2.64 0.83 9.82
C TRP A 55 3.31 1.12 8.47
N ARG A 56 4.10 2.18 8.44
CA ARG A 56 4.96 2.51 7.31
C ARG A 56 6.00 1.41 7.09
N ILE A 57 6.21 1.04 5.85
CA ILE A 57 7.14 -0.05 5.47
C ILE A 57 8.44 0.47 4.84
N SER A 58 8.52 1.75 4.56
CA SER A 58 9.63 2.39 3.86
C SER A 58 9.85 3.83 4.32
N GLY A 59 10.91 4.47 3.84
CA GLY A 59 11.09 5.92 3.86
C GLY A 59 9.96 6.65 3.13
N ASP A 60 9.97 7.98 3.19
CA ASP A 60 8.91 8.82 2.63
C ASP A 60 8.85 8.74 1.11
N ILE A 61 7.64 8.75 0.58
CA ILE A 61 7.37 8.75 -0.85
C ILE A 61 7.63 10.13 -1.47
N ASN A 62 8.09 10.12 -2.71
CA ASN A 62 8.24 11.32 -3.54
C ASN A 62 7.49 11.14 -4.86
N ALA A 63 7.06 12.25 -5.48
CA ALA A 63 6.25 12.23 -6.70
C ALA A 63 7.10 11.95 -7.96
N HIS A 64 7.72 10.79 -8.04
CA HIS A 64 8.41 10.27 -9.21
C HIS A 64 8.42 8.73 -9.20
N TRP A 65 8.46 8.12 -10.40
CA TRP A 65 8.34 6.67 -10.59
C TRP A 65 9.36 5.86 -9.79
N GLY A 66 10.61 6.31 -9.73
CA GLY A 66 11.66 5.63 -8.95
C GLY A 66 11.35 5.51 -7.46
N SER A 67 10.68 6.52 -6.86
CA SER A 67 10.22 6.45 -5.48
C SER A 67 9.09 5.45 -5.30
N LEU A 68 8.12 5.43 -6.22
CA LEU A 68 7.04 4.45 -6.20
C LEU A 68 7.59 3.02 -6.27
N ARG A 69 8.49 2.76 -7.22
CA ARG A 69 9.14 1.44 -7.35
C ARG A 69 9.85 1.00 -6.08
N TYR A 70 10.55 1.93 -5.42
CA TYR A 70 11.22 1.67 -4.16
C TYR A 70 10.23 1.27 -3.06
N VAL A 71 9.15 2.04 -2.89
CA VAL A 71 8.13 1.78 -1.87
C VAL A 71 7.42 0.46 -2.14
N VAL A 72 6.96 0.24 -3.38
CA VAL A 72 6.31 -1.02 -3.78
C VAL A 72 7.24 -2.21 -3.57
N GLY A 73 8.52 -2.09 -3.96
CA GLY A 73 9.53 -3.14 -3.79
C GLY A 73 9.71 -3.55 -2.32
N LYS A 74 9.58 -2.61 -1.37
CA LYS A 74 9.60 -2.91 0.07
C LYS A 74 8.37 -3.69 0.54
N ASN A 75 7.23 -3.56 -0.16
CA ASN A 75 5.96 -4.17 0.24
C ASN A 75 5.67 -5.53 -0.39
N LEU A 76 6.29 -5.87 -1.53
CA LEU A 76 5.96 -7.05 -2.35
C LEU A 76 5.86 -8.36 -1.56
N TYR A 77 6.69 -8.53 -0.53
CA TYR A 77 6.77 -9.78 0.25
C TYR A 77 6.29 -9.62 1.69
N LEU A 78 5.51 -8.58 2.00
CA LEU A 78 4.98 -8.32 3.34
C LEU A 78 3.50 -8.71 3.50
N SER A 79 2.91 -9.42 2.53
CA SER A 79 1.48 -9.79 2.56
C SER A 79 1.07 -10.57 3.81
N ALA A 80 1.95 -11.40 4.36
CA ALA A 80 1.67 -12.16 5.59
C ALA A 80 1.36 -11.30 6.81
N TYR A 81 1.74 -10.02 6.80
CA TYR A 81 1.57 -9.08 7.90
C TYR A 81 0.36 -8.15 7.72
N ALA A 82 -0.23 -8.09 6.52
CA ALA A 82 -1.39 -7.24 6.21
C ALA A 82 -2.66 -8.09 6.14
N LYS A 83 -3.29 -8.31 7.28
CA LYS A 83 -4.51 -9.09 7.47
C LYS A 83 -5.14 -8.80 8.82
N ASP A 84 -6.34 -9.28 9.05
CA ASP A 84 -7.03 -9.21 10.34
C ASP A 84 -7.15 -7.76 10.88
N GLY A 85 -7.41 -6.79 9.98
CA GLY A 85 -7.53 -5.37 10.32
C GLY A 85 -6.19 -4.64 10.48
N HIS A 86 -5.10 -5.24 10.02
CA HIS A 86 -3.77 -4.65 10.04
C HIS A 86 -3.25 -4.43 8.62
N TYR A 87 -2.58 -3.31 8.37
CA TYR A 87 -2.21 -2.88 7.02
C TYR A 87 -0.76 -2.37 6.93
N ASN A 88 -0.07 -2.82 5.89
CA ASN A 88 1.20 -2.23 5.47
C ASN A 88 0.93 -0.89 4.78
N ASP A 89 1.49 0.18 5.31
CA ASP A 89 1.32 1.54 4.81
C ASP A 89 2.46 1.90 3.86
N MET A 90 2.14 2.01 2.57
CA MET A 90 3.06 2.44 1.52
C MET A 90 3.19 3.96 1.41
N ASP A 91 2.74 4.71 2.42
CA ASP A 91 2.67 6.17 2.46
C ASP A 91 1.46 6.77 1.70
N MET A 92 1.34 8.08 1.78
CA MET A 92 0.29 8.83 1.11
C MET A 92 0.35 8.69 -0.42
N MET A 93 -0.77 8.91 -1.07
CA MET A 93 -0.83 8.96 -2.52
C MET A 93 -0.34 10.32 -3.04
N VAL A 94 0.68 10.28 -3.91
CA VAL A 94 1.26 11.47 -4.56
C VAL A 94 0.67 11.67 -5.97
N ILE A 95 -0.63 11.43 -6.10
CA ILE A 95 -1.42 11.61 -7.33
C ILE A 95 -1.85 13.08 -7.46
N GLY A 96 -1.83 13.62 -8.67
CA GLY A 96 -2.22 15.00 -8.93
C GLY A 96 -1.15 16.04 -8.62
N PHE A 97 0.02 15.61 -8.15
CA PHE A 97 1.16 16.53 -8.02
C PHE A 97 1.66 16.96 -9.40
N ARG A 98 1.78 18.26 -9.58
CA ARG A 98 2.33 18.86 -10.80
C ARG A 98 3.40 19.86 -10.39
N ASP A 99 4.63 19.60 -10.81
CA ASP A 99 5.81 20.47 -10.58
C ASP A 99 5.95 20.97 -9.13
N ASN A 100 5.89 20.05 -8.19
CA ASN A 100 5.95 20.40 -6.78
C ASN A 100 7.31 20.02 -6.15
N SER A 101 8.20 21.00 -6.09
CA SER A 101 9.52 20.85 -5.47
C SER A 101 9.48 20.49 -3.97
N LYS A 102 8.35 20.71 -3.29
CA LYS A 102 8.19 20.42 -1.85
C LYS A 102 8.06 18.93 -1.54
N VAL A 103 7.63 18.13 -2.51
CA VAL A 103 7.54 16.66 -2.38
C VAL A 103 8.55 15.93 -3.26
N GLY A 104 9.62 16.62 -3.67
CA GLY A 104 10.79 16.01 -4.28
C GLY A 104 10.58 15.43 -5.70
N GLY A 105 9.65 15.98 -6.50
CA GLY A 105 9.44 15.45 -7.84
C GLY A 105 8.69 16.38 -8.78
N LYS A 106 8.76 16.07 -10.09
CA LYS A 106 8.02 16.78 -11.14
C LYS A 106 6.54 16.37 -11.25
N GLY A 107 6.11 15.45 -10.41
CA GLY A 107 4.83 14.76 -10.53
C GLY A 107 4.96 13.47 -11.32
N LEU A 108 3.89 12.72 -11.33
CA LEU A 108 3.74 11.47 -12.05
C LEU A 108 3.07 11.72 -13.41
N THR A 109 3.39 10.91 -14.40
CA THR A 109 2.60 10.84 -15.63
C THR A 109 1.24 10.19 -15.35
N PRO A 110 0.21 10.38 -16.20
CA PRO A 110 -1.09 9.71 -16.01
C PRO A 110 -0.99 8.20 -15.83
N THR A 111 -0.17 7.51 -16.62
CA THR A 111 0.05 6.06 -16.50
C THR A 111 0.71 5.68 -15.18
N GLU A 112 1.64 6.49 -14.67
CA GLU A 112 2.26 6.27 -13.35
C GLU A 112 1.27 6.54 -12.22
N GLU A 113 0.36 7.50 -12.36
CA GLU A 113 -0.74 7.72 -11.40
C GLU A 113 -1.70 6.53 -11.35
N GLU A 114 -2.09 5.99 -12.52
CA GLU A 114 -2.91 4.78 -12.61
C GLU A 114 -2.22 3.58 -11.93
N ALA A 115 -0.95 3.36 -12.24
CA ALA A 115 -0.16 2.31 -11.60
C ALA A 115 -0.04 2.52 -10.08
N HIS A 116 0.18 3.77 -9.64
CA HIS A 116 0.25 4.13 -8.23
C HIS A 116 -1.04 3.76 -7.49
N PHE A 117 -2.18 4.24 -8.00
CA PHE A 117 -3.48 3.98 -7.36
C PHE A 117 -3.84 2.50 -7.38
N GLY A 118 -3.67 1.83 -8.53
CA GLY A 118 -3.93 0.41 -8.67
C GLY A 118 -3.09 -0.45 -7.70
N LEU A 119 -1.80 -0.13 -7.54
CA LEU A 119 -0.92 -0.84 -6.62
C LEU A 119 -1.30 -0.60 -5.16
N TRP A 120 -1.65 0.63 -4.73
CA TRP A 120 -2.17 0.89 -3.39
C TRP A 120 -3.46 0.12 -3.12
N CYS A 121 -4.34 0.05 -4.11
CA CYS A 121 -5.60 -0.67 -3.98
C CYS A 121 -5.42 -2.18 -3.86
N ILE A 122 -4.64 -2.81 -4.73
CA ILE A 122 -4.46 -4.26 -4.66
C ILE A 122 -3.62 -4.69 -3.44
N MET A 123 -2.72 -3.82 -2.97
CA MET A 123 -1.91 -4.05 -1.76
C MET A 123 -2.66 -3.73 -0.47
N SER A 124 -3.91 -3.30 -0.50
CA SER A 124 -4.68 -2.86 0.68
C SER A 124 -3.95 -1.82 1.54
N SER A 125 -3.13 -0.99 0.92
CA SER A 125 -2.47 0.11 1.63
C SER A 125 -3.48 1.20 1.99
N PRO A 126 -3.34 1.90 3.12
CA PRO A 126 -4.19 3.03 3.45
C PRO A 126 -4.21 4.07 2.33
N LEU A 127 -5.41 4.48 1.91
CA LEU A 127 -5.60 5.49 0.85
C LEU A 127 -5.61 6.89 1.47
N LEU A 128 -4.43 7.43 1.75
CA LEU A 128 -4.26 8.78 2.30
C LEU A 128 -3.91 9.75 1.16
N ILE A 129 -4.77 10.72 0.93
CA ILE A 129 -4.56 11.72 -0.14
C ILE A 129 -3.52 12.74 0.32
N GLY A 130 -2.42 12.84 -0.45
CA GLY A 130 -1.33 13.78 -0.16
C GLY A 130 -1.35 15.06 -1.01
N CYS A 131 -2.22 15.15 -2.03
CA CYS A 131 -2.27 16.28 -2.95
C CYS A 131 -3.14 17.45 -2.43
N ASN A 132 -3.01 18.62 -3.09
CA ASN A 132 -3.93 19.73 -2.90
C ASN A 132 -5.20 19.51 -3.72
N LEU A 133 -6.34 19.29 -3.03
CA LEU A 133 -7.63 19.02 -3.68
C LEU A 133 -8.17 20.21 -4.50
N GLU A 134 -7.81 21.44 -4.14
CA GLU A 134 -8.28 22.64 -4.86
C GLU A 134 -7.67 22.76 -6.28
N SER A 135 -6.50 22.18 -6.48
CA SER A 135 -5.77 22.21 -7.76
C SER A 135 -5.61 20.83 -8.40
N LEU A 136 -6.40 19.85 -7.96
CA LEU A 136 -6.34 18.48 -8.47
C LEU A 136 -6.83 18.44 -9.93
N PRO A 137 -6.04 17.87 -10.87
CA PRO A 137 -6.49 17.66 -12.24
C PRO A 137 -7.74 16.76 -12.30
N GLU A 138 -8.66 17.02 -13.22
CA GLU A 138 -9.89 16.25 -13.37
C GLU A 138 -9.62 14.75 -13.57
N SER A 139 -8.66 14.40 -14.42
CA SER A 139 -8.25 13.00 -14.63
C SER A 139 -7.74 12.31 -13.37
N SER A 140 -7.00 13.03 -12.53
CA SER A 140 -6.52 12.50 -11.24
C SER A 140 -7.68 12.35 -10.24
N LEU A 141 -8.69 13.26 -10.29
CA LEU A 141 -9.90 13.13 -9.48
C LEU A 141 -10.74 11.92 -9.91
N GLU A 142 -10.94 11.73 -11.22
CA GLU A 142 -11.63 10.55 -11.76
C GLU A 142 -10.95 9.26 -11.32
N LEU A 143 -9.62 9.20 -11.38
CA LEU A 143 -8.84 8.05 -10.90
C LEU A 143 -9.07 7.82 -9.41
N LEU A 144 -8.90 8.83 -8.56
CA LEU A 144 -9.04 8.73 -7.11
C LEU A 144 -10.48 8.39 -6.66
N THR A 145 -11.47 8.62 -7.52
CA THR A 145 -12.88 8.27 -7.26
C THR A 145 -13.35 7.00 -7.97
N ASN A 146 -12.43 6.23 -8.55
CA ASN A 146 -12.74 4.95 -9.20
C ASN A 146 -13.27 3.95 -8.18
N LYS A 147 -14.57 3.67 -8.28
CA LYS A 147 -15.30 2.84 -7.30
C LYS A 147 -14.83 1.39 -7.27
N GLU A 148 -14.38 0.85 -8.40
CA GLU A 148 -13.93 -0.55 -8.49
C GLU A 148 -12.57 -0.71 -7.81
N LEU A 149 -11.64 0.20 -8.03
CA LEU A 149 -10.34 0.19 -7.34
C LEU A 149 -10.49 0.46 -5.84
N ILE A 150 -11.39 1.38 -5.46
CA ILE A 150 -11.70 1.61 -4.04
C ILE A 150 -12.30 0.35 -3.40
N ALA A 151 -13.25 -0.32 -4.08
CA ALA A 151 -13.85 -1.55 -3.59
C ALA A 151 -12.80 -2.67 -3.44
N LEU A 152 -11.83 -2.75 -4.36
CA LEU A 152 -10.70 -3.68 -4.25
C LEU A 152 -9.84 -3.40 -3.02
N ASN A 153 -9.57 -2.12 -2.71
CA ASN A 153 -8.83 -1.73 -1.50
C ASN A 153 -9.62 -2.04 -0.23
N GLN A 154 -10.93 -1.74 -0.23
CA GLN A 154 -11.84 -1.86 0.91
C GLN A 154 -12.48 -3.25 1.03
N ASP A 155 -11.93 -4.26 0.36
CA ASP A 155 -12.44 -5.63 0.45
C ASP A 155 -12.44 -6.13 1.89
N PRO A 156 -13.56 -6.73 2.39
CA PRO A 156 -13.72 -7.10 3.79
C PRO A 156 -12.70 -8.10 4.35
N LEU A 157 -12.05 -8.90 3.48
CA LEU A 157 -10.96 -9.79 3.93
C LEU A 157 -9.73 -9.00 4.41
N GLY A 158 -9.56 -7.75 3.95
CA GLY A 158 -8.44 -6.90 4.35
C GLY A 158 -7.06 -7.46 3.97
N LEU A 159 -7.01 -8.39 2.99
CA LEU A 159 -5.76 -9.04 2.60
C LEU A 159 -4.98 -8.19 1.60
N GLN A 160 -3.67 -8.18 1.75
CA GLN A 160 -2.76 -7.64 0.75
C GLN A 160 -2.51 -8.67 -0.35
N ALA A 161 -2.33 -8.21 -1.60
CA ALA A 161 -1.86 -9.08 -2.67
C ALA A 161 -0.47 -9.67 -2.37
N TYR A 162 -0.28 -10.91 -2.78
CA TYR A 162 1.02 -11.59 -2.73
C TYR A 162 1.62 -11.76 -4.13
N VAL A 163 2.93 -11.97 -4.20
CA VAL A 163 3.63 -12.26 -5.46
C VAL A 163 3.40 -13.73 -5.82
N ALA A 164 2.59 -13.98 -6.86
CA ALA A 164 2.37 -15.32 -7.39
C ALA A 164 3.45 -15.74 -8.37
N GLN A 165 4.00 -14.78 -9.14
CA GLN A 165 5.05 -15.03 -10.12
C GLN A 165 5.94 -13.78 -10.25
N HIS A 166 7.24 -14.00 -10.44
CA HIS A 166 8.22 -12.97 -10.73
C HIS A 166 9.14 -13.46 -11.83
N GLU A 167 9.06 -12.87 -13.01
CA GLU A 167 9.88 -13.18 -14.18
C GLU A 167 10.26 -11.90 -14.94
N ASN A 168 11.49 -11.83 -15.43
CA ASN A 168 11.96 -10.73 -16.29
C ASN A 168 11.64 -9.33 -15.73
N GLU A 169 11.89 -9.10 -14.46
CA GLU A 169 11.57 -7.88 -13.71
C GLU A 169 10.05 -7.60 -13.50
N GLY A 170 9.16 -8.36 -14.13
CA GLY A 170 7.71 -8.24 -13.97
C GLY A 170 7.16 -9.08 -12.82
N TYR A 171 6.09 -8.63 -12.20
CA TYR A 171 5.43 -9.31 -11.08
C TYR A 171 3.96 -9.59 -11.39
N VAL A 172 3.52 -10.80 -11.08
CA VAL A 172 2.11 -11.16 -11.03
C VAL A 172 1.67 -11.12 -9.59
N LEU A 173 0.82 -10.16 -9.26
CA LEU A 173 0.28 -9.96 -7.92
C LEU A 173 -1.13 -10.53 -7.88
N VAL A 174 -1.43 -11.30 -6.84
CA VAL A 174 -2.74 -11.92 -6.65
C VAL A 174 -3.31 -11.55 -5.29
N LYS A 175 -4.55 -11.11 -5.26
CA LYS A 175 -5.29 -10.82 -4.04
C LYS A 175 -6.55 -11.66 -3.98
N ASP A 176 -6.73 -12.37 -2.87
CA ASP A 176 -8.01 -12.97 -2.54
C ASP A 176 -8.98 -11.88 -2.10
N ILE A 177 -10.20 -11.93 -2.60
CA ILE A 177 -11.26 -10.98 -2.28
C ILE A 177 -12.49 -11.72 -1.76
N GLU A 178 -13.27 -11.04 -0.90
CA GLU A 178 -14.49 -11.62 -0.34
C GLU A 178 -15.49 -11.95 -1.44
N GLN A 179 -16.13 -13.11 -1.30
CA GLN A 179 -17.02 -13.60 -2.32
C GLN A 179 -18.35 -14.05 -1.76
N LYS A 180 -19.37 -13.64 -2.47
CA LYS A 180 -20.73 -14.16 -2.22
C LYS A 180 -21.01 -15.45 -2.99
N ARG A 181 -20.30 -15.71 -4.10
CA ARG A 181 -20.45 -16.92 -4.93
C ARG A 181 -19.19 -17.18 -5.77
N GLY A 182 -18.64 -18.38 -5.67
CA GLY A 182 -17.50 -18.83 -6.48
C GLY A 182 -16.14 -18.33 -5.99
N ASN A 183 -15.06 -18.67 -6.67
CA ASN A 183 -13.71 -18.19 -6.37
C ASN A 183 -13.36 -17.05 -7.31
N VAL A 184 -13.18 -15.84 -6.77
CA VAL A 184 -12.78 -14.62 -7.51
C VAL A 184 -11.47 -14.14 -6.94
N ARG A 185 -10.54 -13.74 -7.76
CA ARG A 185 -9.27 -13.14 -7.37
C ARG A 185 -9.02 -11.90 -8.19
N ALA A 186 -8.45 -10.89 -7.56
CA ALA A 186 -7.88 -9.78 -8.29
C ALA A 186 -6.44 -10.12 -8.68
N VAL A 187 -6.08 -9.81 -9.92
CA VAL A 187 -4.73 -10.03 -10.45
C VAL A 187 -4.22 -8.73 -11.02
N ALA A 188 -2.99 -8.34 -10.66
CA ALA A 188 -2.29 -7.23 -11.28
C ALA A 188 -1.00 -7.72 -11.94
N LEU A 189 -0.76 -7.25 -13.14
CA LEU A 189 0.49 -7.44 -13.87
C LEU A 189 1.32 -6.16 -13.69
N TYR A 190 2.31 -6.23 -12.83
CA TYR A 190 3.14 -5.08 -12.47
C TYR A 190 4.47 -5.13 -13.21
N ASN A 191 4.70 -4.16 -14.07
CA ASN A 191 5.96 -3.93 -14.75
C ASN A 191 6.66 -2.69 -14.15
N PRO A 192 7.67 -2.85 -13.31
CA PRO A 192 8.42 -1.72 -12.75
C PRO A 192 9.43 -1.09 -13.74
N SER A 193 9.72 -1.77 -14.86
CA SER A 193 10.76 -1.34 -15.81
C SER A 193 10.23 -0.33 -16.83
N ASP A 194 11.15 0.31 -17.55
CA ASP A 194 10.84 1.23 -18.66
C ASP A 194 10.70 0.49 -20.02
N THR A 195 10.78 -0.84 -20.00
CA THR A 195 10.69 -1.69 -21.20
C THR A 195 9.41 -2.51 -21.19
N VAL A 196 8.96 -2.93 -22.37
CA VAL A 196 7.79 -3.81 -22.49
C VAL A 196 8.07 -5.15 -21.83
N CYS A 197 7.17 -5.57 -20.94
CA CYS A 197 7.20 -6.88 -20.29
C CYS A 197 6.00 -7.72 -20.78
N SER A 198 6.28 -8.97 -21.15
CA SER A 198 5.23 -9.93 -21.50
C SER A 198 5.01 -10.91 -20.35
N PHE A 199 3.77 -11.11 -19.98
CA PHE A 199 3.37 -12.04 -18.92
C PHE A 199 2.67 -13.26 -19.50
N SER A 200 3.04 -14.44 -19.04
CA SER A 200 2.31 -15.69 -19.31
C SER A 200 1.93 -16.32 -17.99
N VAL A 201 0.65 -16.23 -17.65
CA VAL A 201 0.14 -16.67 -16.35
C VAL A 201 -0.88 -17.77 -16.57
N PRO A 202 -0.53 -19.05 -16.35
CA PRO A 202 -1.52 -20.13 -16.43
C PRO A 202 -2.51 -19.99 -15.27
N PHE A 203 -3.81 -20.21 -15.53
CA PHE A 203 -4.84 -20.12 -14.48
C PHE A 203 -4.58 -21.07 -13.31
N SER A 204 -3.91 -22.20 -13.56
CA SER A 204 -3.46 -23.10 -12.48
C SER A 204 -2.49 -22.45 -11.50
N ALA A 205 -1.65 -21.51 -11.93
CA ALA A 205 -0.77 -20.74 -11.04
C ALA A 205 -1.56 -19.75 -10.17
N LEU A 206 -2.78 -19.41 -10.56
CA LEU A 206 -3.74 -18.61 -9.80
C LEU A 206 -4.70 -19.49 -8.98
N GLU A 207 -4.42 -20.80 -8.89
CA GLU A 207 -5.26 -21.80 -8.21
C GLU A 207 -6.70 -21.89 -8.76
N PHE A 208 -6.89 -21.51 -10.03
CA PHE A 208 -8.16 -21.73 -10.72
C PHE A 208 -8.13 -23.05 -11.50
N GLY A 209 -9.18 -23.87 -11.30
CA GLY A 209 -9.45 -25.05 -12.11
C GLY A 209 -10.69 -24.85 -12.99
N GLY A 210 -10.66 -25.45 -14.20
CA GLY A 210 -11.80 -25.40 -15.11
C GLY A 210 -11.92 -24.10 -15.92
N ASN A 211 -13.16 -23.71 -16.24
CA ASN A 211 -13.43 -22.51 -17.03
C ASN A 211 -13.34 -21.25 -16.14
N VAL A 212 -12.52 -20.29 -16.54
CA VAL A 212 -12.35 -19.01 -15.89
C VAL A 212 -12.95 -17.92 -16.77
N LYS A 213 -13.69 -17.00 -16.14
CA LYS A 213 -14.15 -15.76 -16.78
C LYS A 213 -13.24 -14.62 -16.31
N VAL A 214 -12.65 -13.91 -17.25
CA VAL A 214 -11.84 -12.71 -17.05
C VAL A 214 -12.66 -11.47 -17.36
#